data_81f7762bb60ea3e2fedafabc50cfc94b
#
_entry.id   81f7762bb60ea3e2fedafabc50cfc94b
#
_cell.length_a   1.000
_cell.length_b   1.000
_cell.length_c   1.000
_cell.angle_alpha   90.00
_cell.angle_beta   90.00
_cell.angle_gamma   90.00
#
_symmetry.space_group_name_H-M   'P 1'
#
loop_
_entity.id
_entity.type
_entity.pdbx_description
1 polymer ?
#
loop_
_entity_poly.entity_id
_entity_poly.type
_entity_poly.pdbx_seq_one_letter_code
_entity_poly.pdbx_strand_id
1 'polypeptide(L)'
;MEQKDVSLETQLPIRLDIAMYKKGLYRETDKMSDLICENYPMVLVMSRFGIALGFGEKSIGEVCRQNGVDANTFLTVVNFLTGEVQGLTDEVSNALSLETLIRYLHNAHDYFLAFRLPNMRRKLNEAISTCPEDVAFVIRRFFDEYAEEVNKHMTYEEKVVFPYVRDLLNGKASDKYNISIFRKRHEQIDQKLSDLKN
;
A
#
# COMPACT_ATOMS: atom_id res chain seq x y z
N MET A 1 43.59 50.04 9.35
CA MET A 1 42.44 49.82 8.46
C MET A 1 42.10 48.34 8.58
N GLU A 2 41.28 48.03 9.59
CA GLU A 2 40.93 46.67 9.96
C GLU A 2 39.70 46.22 9.16
N GLN A 3 39.88 45.16 8.41
CA GLN A 3 38.79 44.45 7.73
C GLN A 3 38.12 43.53 8.75
N LYS A 4 36.85 43.86 9.09
CA LYS A 4 35.99 43.00 9.89
C LYS A 4 35.48 41.86 9.03
N ASP A 5 35.88 40.65 9.35
CA ASP A 5 35.29 39.41 8.94
C ASP A 5 33.84 39.35 9.48
N VAL A 6 32.87 39.32 8.57
CA VAL A 6 31.49 39.01 8.87
C VAL A 6 31.31 37.50 8.72
N SER A 7 31.32 36.80 9.84
CA SER A 7 31.00 35.39 9.90
C SER A 7 29.52 35.15 9.56
N LEU A 8 29.31 34.46 8.46
CA LEU A 8 28.04 33.85 8.07
C LEU A 8 27.82 32.58 8.93
N GLU A 9 27.31 32.75 10.13
CA GLU A 9 26.80 31.66 10.94
C GLU A 9 25.36 31.95 11.33
N THR A 10 24.42 31.61 10.43
CA THR A 10 23.04 31.31 10.83
C THR A 10 22.45 30.31 9.87
N GLN A 11 23.07 29.14 9.78
CA GLN A 11 22.35 27.95 9.31
C GLN A 11 21.69 27.33 10.53
N LEU A 12 20.39 27.58 10.66
CA LEU A 12 19.50 26.78 11.50
C LEU A 12 19.61 25.33 11.03
N PRO A 13 20.08 24.39 11.86
CA PRO A 13 19.90 23.00 11.53
C PRO A 13 18.39 22.73 11.63
N ILE A 14 17.76 22.46 10.50
CA ILE A 14 16.52 21.69 10.51
C ILE A 14 16.94 20.33 11.05
N ARG A 15 16.87 20.16 12.35
CA ARG A 15 16.80 18.86 12.97
C ARG A 15 15.49 18.27 12.45
N LEU A 16 15.56 17.49 11.38
CA LEU A 16 14.63 16.41 11.20
C LEU A 16 14.83 15.54 12.46
N ASP A 17 13.97 15.74 13.44
CA ASP A 17 13.73 14.72 14.44
C ASP A 17 13.25 13.51 13.63
N ILE A 18 14.19 12.59 13.38
CA ILE A 18 13.90 11.27 12.86
C ILE A 18 13.00 10.70 13.95
N ALA A 19 11.68 10.73 13.67
CA ALA A 19 10.69 10.15 14.53
C ALA A 19 11.23 8.78 14.95
N MET A 20 11.36 8.58 16.26
CA MET A 20 11.85 7.32 16.80
C MET A 20 10.84 6.25 16.39
N TYR A 21 11.15 5.51 15.32
CA TYR A 21 10.38 4.35 14.93
C TYR A 21 10.30 3.41 16.14
N LYS A 22 9.08 3.02 16.51
CA LYS A 22 8.87 2.03 17.54
C LYS A 22 9.64 0.77 17.13
N LYS A 23 10.61 0.36 17.94
CA LYS A 23 11.26 -0.95 17.79
C LYS A 23 10.35 -1.99 18.44
N GLY A 24 9.72 -2.83 17.63
CA GLY A 24 8.89 -3.94 18.08
C GLY A 24 7.47 -3.89 17.53
N LEU A 25 6.78 -5.01 17.67
CA LEU A 25 5.44 -5.23 17.13
C LEU A 25 4.40 -4.28 17.74
N TYR A 26 3.57 -3.70 16.88
CA TYR A 26 2.33 -3.04 17.31
C TYR A 26 1.32 -4.06 17.82
N ARG A 27 0.60 -3.70 18.88
CA ARG A 27 -0.38 -4.54 19.58
C ARG A 27 -1.74 -3.85 19.63
N GLU A 28 -2.79 -4.62 19.88
CA GLU A 28 -4.15 -4.08 20.02
C GLU A 28 -4.29 -3.01 21.11
N THR A 29 -3.45 -3.07 22.15
CA THR A 29 -3.43 -2.11 23.27
C THR A 29 -2.71 -0.81 22.96
N ASP A 30 -1.92 -0.75 21.91
CA ASP A 30 -1.20 0.47 21.53
C ASP A 30 -2.20 1.50 20.97
N LYS A 31 -1.92 2.78 21.13
CA LYS A 31 -2.77 3.84 20.59
C LYS A 31 -2.65 3.90 19.06
N MET A 32 -3.79 4.10 18.39
CA MET A 32 -3.79 4.30 16.94
C MET A 32 -3.07 5.60 16.56
N SER A 33 -3.12 6.63 17.40
CA SER A 33 -2.37 7.88 17.21
C SER A 33 -0.86 7.65 17.17
N ASP A 34 -0.33 6.79 18.05
CA ASP A 34 1.10 6.52 18.15
C ASP A 34 1.60 5.81 16.86
N LEU A 35 0.83 4.82 16.38
CA LEU A 35 1.12 4.16 15.10
C LEU A 35 1.29 5.16 13.95
N ILE A 36 0.42 6.16 13.85
CA ILE A 36 0.47 7.15 12.77
C ILE A 36 1.58 8.17 12.98
N CYS A 37 1.78 8.64 14.21
CA CYS A 37 2.85 9.60 14.52
C CYS A 37 4.24 8.99 14.28
N GLU A 38 4.40 7.72 14.59
CA GLU A 38 5.65 6.98 14.37
C GLU A 38 5.82 6.56 12.89
N ASN A 39 4.72 6.26 12.19
CA ASN A 39 4.72 5.76 10.81
C ASN A 39 3.60 6.41 9.99
N TYR A 40 3.76 7.68 9.60
CA TYR A 40 2.75 8.41 8.85
C TYR A 40 2.22 7.70 7.57
N PRO A 41 2.97 6.85 6.85
CA PRO A 41 2.42 6.09 5.72
C PRO A 41 1.29 5.14 6.11
N MET A 42 1.15 4.79 7.40
CA MET A 42 0.06 3.94 7.91
C MET A 42 -1.32 4.60 7.78
N VAL A 43 -1.39 5.92 7.60
CA VAL A 43 -2.64 6.60 7.22
C VAL A 43 -3.26 6.02 5.95
N LEU A 44 -2.42 5.69 4.95
CA LEU A 44 -2.89 5.05 3.72
C LEU A 44 -3.35 3.60 3.96
N VAL A 45 -2.66 2.88 4.83
CA VAL A 45 -3.04 1.51 5.22
C VAL A 45 -4.39 1.52 5.93
N MET A 46 -4.58 2.42 6.91
CA MET A 46 -5.86 2.60 7.60
C MET A 46 -7.00 2.92 6.62
N SER A 47 -6.79 3.87 5.71
CA SER A 47 -7.77 4.22 4.69
C SER A 47 -8.20 3.01 3.84
N ARG A 48 -7.25 2.14 3.48
CA ARG A 48 -7.55 0.89 2.76
C ARG A 48 -8.36 -0.10 3.59
N PHE A 49 -8.19 -0.12 4.91
CA PHE A 49 -9.08 -0.87 5.81
C PHE A 49 -10.44 -0.19 6.03
N GLY A 50 -10.67 0.99 5.47
CA GLY A 50 -11.88 1.77 5.65
C GLY A 50 -11.94 2.50 6.99
N ILE A 51 -10.81 2.69 7.66
CA ILE A 51 -10.70 3.40 8.93
C ILE A 51 -10.45 4.89 8.65
N ALA A 52 -11.38 5.74 9.07
CA ALA A 52 -11.25 7.19 8.99
C ALA A 52 -10.44 7.76 10.17
N LEU A 53 -9.89 8.95 9.98
CA LEU A 53 -9.29 9.74 11.07
C LEU A 53 -10.35 10.19 12.07
N GLY A 54 -9.92 10.65 13.27
CA GLY A 54 -10.83 11.13 14.31
C GLY A 54 -11.04 10.13 15.45
N PHE A 55 -10.19 9.12 15.57
CA PHE A 55 -10.25 8.09 16.61
C PHE A 55 -9.77 8.56 18.00
N GLY A 56 -9.13 9.74 18.11
CA GLY A 56 -8.63 10.30 19.38
C GLY A 56 -7.59 9.40 20.05
N GLU A 57 -7.76 9.16 21.34
CA GLU A 57 -6.85 8.39 22.19
C GLU A 57 -7.13 6.87 22.18
N LYS A 58 -7.99 6.39 21.29
CA LYS A 58 -8.40 4.98 21.24
C LYS A 58 -7.25 4.06 20.85
N SER A 59 -7.28 2.85 21.41
CA SER A 59 -6.35 1.80 21.02
C SER A 59 -6.63 1.26 19.61
N ILE A 60 -5.64 0.60 19.01
CA ILE A 60 -5.76 -0.05 17.69
C ILE A 60 -6.93 -1.03 17.70
N GLY A 61 -7.03 -1.87 18.73
CA GLY A 61 -8.12 -2.83 18.85
C GLY A 61 -9.51 -2.18 18.96
N GLU A 62 -9.65 -1.06 19.67
CA GLU A 62 -10.92 -0.33 19.75
C GLU A 62 -11.32 0.28 18.43
N VAL A 63 -10.36 0.90 17.72
CA VAL A 63 -10.60 1.49 16.40
C VAL A 63 -10.98 0.40 15.38
N CYS A 64 -10.27 -0.72 15.35
CA CYS A 64 -10.60 -1.85 14.48
C CYS A 64 -12.03 -2.37 14.74
N ARG A 65 -12.40 -2.62 16.00
CA ARG A 65 -13.76 -3.08 16.35
C ARG A 65 -14.85 -2.10 15.91
N GLN A 66 -14.64 -0.80 16.11
CA GLN A 66 -15.61 0.24 15.73
C GLN A 66 -15.84 0.32 14.22
N ASN A 67 -14.83 -0.06 13.42
CA ASN A 67 -14.90 -0.05 11.95
C ASN A 67 -15.17 -1.43 11.33
N GLY A 68 -15.47 -2.44 12.15
CA GLY A 68 -15.69 -3.82 11.67
C GLY A 68 -14.48 -4.40 10.96
N VAL A 69 -13.27 -4.06 11.45
CA VAL A 69 -11.98 -4.55 10.94
C VAL A 69 -11.46 -5.60 11.90
N ASP A 70 -11.03 -6.74 11.39
CA ASP A 70 -10.33 -7.74 12.19
C ASP A 70 -8.96 -7.20 12.63
N ALA A 71 -8.79 -7.07 13.95
CA ALA A 71 -7.61 -6.44 14.55
C ALA A 71 -6.33 -7.25 14.29
N ASN A 72 -6.42 -8.59 14.28
CA ASN A 72 -5.28 -9.44 13.99
C ASN A 72 -4.79 -9.27 12.55
N THR A 73 -5.71 -9.24 11.59
CA THR A 73 -5.40 -8.98 10.17
C THR A 73 -4.81 -7.59 9.97
N PHE A 74 -5.38 -6.57 10.61
CA PHE A 74 -4.84 -5.19 10.58
C PHE A 74 -3.40 -5.15 11.09
N LEU A 75 -3.16 -5.70 12.28
CA LEU A 75 -1.86 -5.70 12.92
C LEU A 75 -0.83 -6.53 12.14
N THR A 76 -1.24 -7.63 11.55
CA THR A 76 -0.35 -8.43 10.70
C THR A 76 0.14 -7.62 9.50
N VAL A 77 -0.77 -6.92 8.81
CA VAL A 77 -0.40 -6.04 7.67
C VAL A 77 0.49 -4.89 8.13
N VAL A 78 0.14 -4.22 9.23
CA VAL A 78 0.93 -3.10 9.79
C VAL A 78 2.34 -3.56 10.15
N ASN A 79 2.47 -4.61 10.94
CA ASN A 79 3.78 -5.11 11.39
C ASN A 79 4.64 -5.66 10.25
N PHE A 80 4.03 -6.23 9.22
CA PHE A 80 4.74 -6.62 8.00
C PHE A 80 5.26 -5.40 7.24
N LEU A 81 4.44 -4.36 7.06
CA LEU A 81 4.81 -3.15 6.31
C LEU A 81 5.80 -2.26 7.06
N THR A 82 5.83 -2.31 8.39
CA THR A 82 6.83 -1.60 9.20
C THR A 82 8.17 -2.35 9.31
N GLY A 83 8.25 -3.56 8.72
CA GLY A 83 9.47 -4.37 8.72
C GLY A 83 9.74 -5.14 10.01
N GLU A 84 8.79 -5.16 10.95
CA GLU A 84 8.91 -5.88 12.21
C GLU A 84 8.69 -7.39 12.05
N VAL A 85 8.11 -7.83 10.92
CA VAL A 85 7.88 -9.23 10.56
C VAL A 85 8.45 -9.48 9.16
N GLN A 86 9.36 -10.43 9.03
CA GLN A 86 10.02 -10.74 7.75
C GLN A 86 9.33 -11.84 6.93
N GLY A 87 8.24 -12.40 7.42
CA GLY A 87 7.46 -13.44 6.75
C GLY A 87 6.24 -13.85 7.56
N LEU A 88 5.28 -14.48 6.88
CA LEU A 88 4.10 -15.02 7.52
C LEU A 88 4.33 -16.52 7.76
N THR A 89 4.19 -16.97 9.01
CA THR A 89 4.10 -18.40 9.30
C THR A 89 2.72 -18.93 8.90
N ASP A 90 2.59 -20.23 8.72
CA ASP A 90 1.30 -20.86 8.42
C ASP A 90 0.26 -20.57 9.51
N GLU A 91 0.68 -20.51 10.77
CA GLU A 91 -0.20 -20.20 11.91
C GLU A 91 -0.76 -18.79 11.80
N VAL A 92 0.08 -17.80 11.49
CA VAL A 92 -0.34 -16.40 11.29
C VAL A 92 -1.25 -16.29 10.07
N SER A 93 -0.88 -16.94 8.96
CA SER A 93 -1.68 -16.94 7.73
C SER A 93 -3.08 -17.53 7.95
N ASN A 94 -3.19 -18.63 8.71
CA ASN A 94 -4.46 -19.26 9.02
C ASN A 94 -5.35 -18.45 9.99
N ALA A 95 -4.76 -17.53 10.73
CA ALA A 95 -5.48 -16.65 11.67
C ALA A 95 -6.01 -15.35 11.01
N LEU A 96 -5.71 -15.10 9.75
CA LEU A 96 -6.16 -13.90 9.05
C LEU A 96 -7.64 -13.98 8.64
N SER A 97 -8.35 -12.88 8.79
CA SER A 97 -9.66 -12.70 8.20
C SER A 97 -9.54 -12.41 6.69
N LEU A 98 -9.80 -13.42 5.86
CA LEU A 98 -9.74 -13.28 4.40
C LEU A 98 -10.75 -12.23 3.89
N GLU A 99 -11.92 -12.09 4.51
CA GLU A 99 -12.90 -11.05 4.13
C GLU A 99 -12.34 -9.65 4.43
N THR A 100 -11.68 -9.45 5.58
CA THR A 100 -11.01 -8.19 5.90
C THR A 100 -9.88 -7.89 4.93
N LEU A 101 -9.10 -8.91 4.55
CA LEU A 101 -8.01 -8.76 3.59
C LEU A 101 -8.52 -8.44 2.17
N ILE A 102 -9.58 -9.11 1.70
CA ILE A 102 -10.21 -8.81 0.41
C ILE A 102 -10.73 -7.37 0.39
N ARG A 103 -11.36 -6.90 1.47
CA ARG A 103 -11.81 -5.50 1.57
C ARG A 103 -10.65 -4.51 1.51
N TYR A 104 -9.55 -4.81 2.18
CA TYR A 104 -8.32 -4.01 2.13
C TYR A 104 -7.76 -3.93 0.70
N LEU A 105 -7.68 -5.06 -0.01
CA LEU A 105 -7.19 -5.11 -1.38
C LEU A 105 -8.13 -4.38 -2.34
N HIS A 106 -9.44 -4.57 -2.21
CA HIS A 106 -10.44 -3.86 -3.00
C HIS A 106 -10.29 -2.32 -2.88
N ASN A 107 -10.24 -1.80 -1.66
CA ASN A 107 -10.01 -0.37 -1.42
C ASN A 107 -8.64 0.11 -1.93
N ALA A 108 -7.62 -0.77 -1.91
CA ALA A 108 -6.32 -0.46 -2.48
C ALA A 108 -6.37 -0.35 -4.00
N HIS A 109 -7.11 -1.22 -4.68
CA HIS A 109 -7.34 -1.17 -6.13
C HIS A 109 -8.08 0.10 -6.53
N ASP A 110 -9.16 0.44 -5.84
CA ASP A 110 -9.93 1.66 -6.08
C ASP A 110 -9.06 2.91 -5.93
N TYR A 111 -8.29 3.00 -4.84
CA TYR A 111 -7.36 4.11 -4.64
C TYR A 111 -6.31 4.17 -5.76
N PHE A 112 -5.75 3.04 -6.15
CA PHE A 112 -4.69 3.02 -7.15
C PHE A 112 -5.22 3.41 -8.54
N LEU A 113 -6.31 2.79 -8.98
CA LEU A 113 -6.88 3.00 -10.31
C LEU A 113 -7.56 4.36 -10.46
N ALA A 114 -8.35 4.79 -9.46
CA ALA A 114 -9.12 6.02 -9.54
C ALA A 114 -8.33 7.28 -9.16
N PHE A 115 -7.28 7.16 -8.34
CA PHE A 115 -6.52 8.31 -7.84
C PHE A 115 -5.04 8.27 -8.19
N ARG A 116 -4.34 7.18 -7.84
CA ARG A 116 -2.87 7.14 -7.94
C ARG A 116 -2.40 7.16 -9.38
N LEU A 117 -2.96 6.29 -10.21
CA LEU A 117 -2.58 6.13 -11.61
C LEU A 117 -2.86 7.39 -12.46
N PRO A 118 -4.04 8.05 -12.38
CA PRO A 118 -4.28 9.32 -13.05
C PRO A 118 -3.32 10.44 -12.61
N ASN A 119 -3.00 10.52 -11.30
CA ASN A 119 -2.03 11.50 -10.80
C ASN A 119 -0.61 11.25 -11.33
N MET A 120 -0.20 9.99 -11.41
CA MET A 120 1.09 9.61 -12.00
C MET A 120 1.15 10.03 -13.47
N ARG A 121 0.10 9.78 -14.25
CA ARG A 121 -0.02 10.20 -15.65
C ARG A 121 0.11 11.71 -15.80
N ARG A 122 -0.58 12.49 -14.99
CA ARG A 122 -0.51 13.96 -15.00
C ARG A 122 0.92 14.43 -14.73
N LYS A 123 1.55 13.93 -13.65
CA LYS A 123 2.93 14.29 -13.31
C LYS A 123 3.94 13.86 -14.37
N LEU A 124 3.73 12.69 -14.99
CA LEU A 124 4.56 12.24 -16.10
C LEU A 124 4.48 13.21 -17.27
N ASN A 125 3.27 13.59 -17.70
CA ASN A 125 3.07 14.54 -18.79
C ASN A 125 3.69 15.92 -18.50
N GLU A 126 3.60 16.39 -17.25
CA GLU A 126 4.27 17.61 -16.80
C GLU A 126 5.80 17.48 -16.91
N ALA A 127 6.36 16.36 -16.45
CA ALA A 127 7.80 16.12 -16.47
C ALA A 127 8.39 16.02 -17.88
N ILE A 128 7.65 15.44 -18.83
CA ILE A 128 8.12 15.24 -20.22
C ILE A 128 7.71 16.39 -21.16
N SER A 129 7.07 17.45 -20.64
CA SER A 129 6.53 18.55 -21.47
C SER A 129 7.58 19.30 -22.28
N THR A 130 8.85 19.27 -21.86
CA THR A 130 9.99 19.90 -22.54
C THR A 130 10.85 18.92 -23.33
N CYS A 131 10.50 17.62 -23.33
CA CYS A 131 11.22 16.61 -24.11
C CYS A 131 10.90 16.72 -25.61
N PRO A 132 11.81 16.29 -26.51
CA PRO A 132 11.48 16.04 -27.92
C PRO A 132 10.24 15.14 -28.04
N GLU A 133 9.38 15.40 -29.05
CA GLU A 133 8.08 14.72 -29.15
C GLU A 133 8.19 13.21 -29.35
N ASP A 134 9.22 12.73 -30.07
CA ASP A 134 9.50 11.31 -30.25
C ASP A 134 9.84 10.63 -28.92
N VAL A 135 10.63 11.28 -28.07
CA VAL A 135 10.96 10.79 -26.72
C VAL A 135 9.72 10.79 -25.82
N ALA A 136 8.98 11.89 -25.82
CA ALA A 136 7.76 12.03 -25.03
C ALA A 136 6.71 10.98 -25.44
N PHE A 137 6.58 10.69 -26.74
CA PHE A 137 5.69 9.66 -27.27
C PHE A 137 6.05 8.26 -26.73
N VAL A 138 7.32 7.89 -26.76
CA VAL A 138 7.77 6.57 -26.26
C VAL A 138 7.50 6.41 -24.78
N ILE A 139 7.79 7.46 -23.99
CA ILE A 139 7.54 7.44 -22.53
C ILE A 139 6.04 7.33 -22.21
N ARG A 140 5.17 8.09 -22.91
CA ARG A 140 3.72 7.99 -22.74
C ARG A 140 3.20 6.61 -23.08
N ARG A 141 3.63 6.04 -24.21
CA ARG A 141 3.23 4.70 -24.62
C ARG A 141 3.63 3.63 -23.60
N PHE A 142 4.84 3.71 -23.09
CA PHE A 142 5.31 2.82 -22.03
C PHE A 142 4.42 2.90 -20.77
N PHE A 143 4.09 4.13 -20.33
CA PHE A 143 3.19 4.32 -19.18
C PHE A 143 1.79 3.77 -19.46
N ASP A 144 1.27 3.93 -20.68
CA ASP A 144 -0.04 3.41 -21.07
C ASP A 144 -0.08 1.87 -21.04
N GLU A 145 0.96 1.22 -21.55
CA GLU A 145 1.09 -0.22 -21.49
C GLU A 145 1.17 -0.73 -20.03
N TYR A 146 1.95 -0.06 -19.18
CA TYR A 146 2.00 -0.34 -17.75
C TYR A 146 0.62 -0.19 -17.10
N ALA A 147 -0.04 0.92 -17.33
CA ALA A 147 -1.35 1.21 -16.75
C ALA A 147 -2.42 0.18 -17.16
N GLU A 148 -2.39 -0.24 -18.42
CA GLU A 148 -3.28 -1.28 -18.95
C GLU A 148 -3.05 -2.64 -18.28
N GLU A 149 -1.80 -3.07 -18.13
CA GLU A 149 -1.49 -4.35 -17.47
C GLU A 149 -1.90 -4.35 -16.00
N VAL A 150 -1.63 -3.26 -15.26
CA VAL A 150 -2.06 -3.13 -13.87
C VAL A 150 -3.59 -3.15 -13.75
N ASN A 151 -4.29 -2.45 -14.64
CA ASN A 151 -5.76 -2.46 -14.64
C ASN A 151 -6.33 -3.84 -14.96
N LYS A 152 -5.76 -4.58 -15.90
CA LYS A 152 -6.15 -5.97 -16.21
C LYS A 152 -5.95 -6.89 -15.02
N HIS A 153 -4.83 -6.74 -14.31
CA HIS A 153 -4.51 -7.52 -13.13
C HIS A 153 -5.53 -7.30 -12.02
N MET A 154 -5.70 -6.05 -11.58
CA MET A 154 -6.64 -5.70 -10.52
C MET A 154 -8.09 -6.06 -10.87
N THR A 155 -8.49 -5.84 -12.14
CA THR A 155 -9.81 -6.25 -12.61
C THR A 155 -10.01 -7.77 -12.55
N TYR A 156 -8.98 -8.56 -12.83
CA TYR A 156 -9.04 -10.01 -12.74
C TYR A 156 -9.20 -10.47 -11.28
N GLU A 157 -8.49 -9.86 -10.34
CA GLU A 157 -8.66 -10.16 -8.91
C GLU A 157 -10.08 -9.85 -8.45
N GLU A 158 -10.62 -8.68 -8.81
CA GLU A 158 -11.98 -8.27 -8.44
C GLU A 158 -13.08 -9.20 -9.00
N LYS A 159 -12.94 -9.61 -10.27
CA LYS A 159 -13.99 -10.36 -10.98
C LYS A 159 -13.89 -11.87 -10.83
N VAL A 160 -12.72 -12.40 -10.52
CA VAL A 160 -12.46 -13.84 -10.52
C VAL A 160 -11.92 -14.33 -9.18
N VAL A 161 -10.85 -13.71 -8.68
CA VAL A 161 -10.14 -14.23 -7.51
C VAL A 161 -10.94 -14.01 -6.23
N PHE A 162 -11.38 -12.78 -5.98
CA PHE A 162 -12.11 -12.45 -4.74
C PHE A 162 -13.47 -13.18 -4.65
N PRO A 163 -14.29 -13.27 -5.71
CA PRO A 163 -15.47 -14.11 -5.70
C PRO A 163 -15.16 -15.59 -5.44
N TYR A 164 -14.12 -16.14 -6.06
CA TYR A 164 -13.71 -17.52 -5.83
C TYR A 164 -13.31 -17.77 -4.37
N VAL A 165 -12.53 -16.87 -3.76
CA VAL A 165 -12.13 -16.99 -2.36
C VAL A 165 -13.35 -16.92 -1.44
N ARG A 166 -14.31 -16.01 -1.71
CA ARG A 166 -15.56 -15.93 -0.95
C ARG A 166 -16.42 -17.19 -1.09
N ASP A 167 -16.48 -17.77 -2.28
CA ASP A 167 -17.18 -19.04 -2.49
C ASP A 167 -16.56 -20.18 -1.70
N LEU A 168 -15.21 -20.27 -1.65
CA LEU A 168 -14.51 -21.24 -0.82
C LEU A 168 -14.80 -21.05 0.68
N LEU A 169 -14.81 -19.81 1.17
CA LEU A 169 -15.16 -19.51 2.57
C LEU A 169 -16.60 -19.93 2.91
N ASN A 170 -17.49 -19.91 1.94
CA ASN A 170 -18.88 -20.37 2.06
C ASN A 170 -19.06 -21.88 1.79
N GLY A 171 -17.96 -22.64 1.70
CA GLY A 171 -17.98 -24.10 1.46
C GLY A 171 -18.36 -24.50 0.03
N LYS A 172 -18.32 -23.55 -0.92
CA LYS A 172 -18.62 -23.82 -2.33
C LYS A 172 -17.31 -24.10 -3.07
N ALA A 173 -17.05 -25.36 -3.39
CA ALA A 173 -15.92 -25.72 -4.25
C ALA A 173 -16.24 -25.41 -5.72
N SER A 174 -15.28 -24.90 -6.46
CA SER A 174 -15.38 -24.69 -7.90
C SER A 174 -14.48 -25.68 -8.62
N ASP A 175 -15.06 -26.52 -9.47
CA ASP A 175 -14.30 -27.45 -10.32
C ASP A 175 -13.59 -26.72 -11.49
N LYS A 176 -13.95 -25.48 -11.76
CA LYS A 176 -13.51 -24.71 -12.93
C LYS A 176 -12.32 -23.79 -12.66
N TYR A 177 -12.05 -23.45 -11.40
CA TYR A 177 -10.99 -22.52 -11.01
C TYR A 177 -10.21 -23.05 -9.83
N ASN A 178 -8.88 -22.90 -9.91
CA ASN A 178 -7.97 -23.28 -8.83
C ASN A 178 -7.02 -22.10 -8.56
N ILE A 179 -6.70 -21.84 -7.29
CA ILE A 179 -5.81 -20.77 -6.86
C ILE A 179 -4.41 -20.83 -7.51
N SER A 180 -3.97 -22.02 -7.96
CA SER A 180 -2.71 -22.17 -8.70
C SER A 180 -2.70 -21.41 -10.04
N ILE A 181 -3.88 -21.20 -10.66
CA ILE A 181 -4.03 -20.40 -11.88
C ILE A 181 -3.74 -18.92 -11.56
N PHE A 182 -4.25 -18.43 -10.42
CA PHE A 182 -3.97 -17.09 -9.94
C PHE A 182 -2.46 -16.90 -9.70
N ARG A 183 -1.84 -17.81 -8.97
CA ARG A 183 -0.39 -17.76 -8.67
C ARG A 183 0.44 -17.63 -9.94
N LYS A 184 0.19 -18.46 -10.94
CA LYS A 184 0.88 -18.40 -12.24
C LYS A 184 0.70 -17.04 -12.93
N ARG A 185 -0.50 -16.49 -12.93
CA ARG A 185 -0.76 -15.18 -13.56
C ARG A 185 -0.08 -14.05 -12.80
N HIS A 186 -0.09 -14.10 -11.47
CA HIS A 186 0.58 -13.10 -10.64
C HIS A 186 2.09 -13.08 -10.91
N GLU A 187 2.73 -14.24 -10.94
CA GLU A 187 4.16 -14.37 -11.30
C GLU A 187 4.46 -13.80 -12.70
N GLN A 188 3.60 -14.03 -13.69
CA GLN A 188 3.76 -13.49 -15.05
C GLN A 188 3.65 -11.97 -15.10
N ILE A 189 2.77 -11.38 -14.31
CA ILE A 189 2.57 -9.93 -14.23
C ILE A 189 3.74 -9.28 -13.51
N ASP A 190 4.19 -9.84 -12.41
CA ASP A 190 5.37 -9.38 -11.69
C ASP A 190 6.62 -9.39 -12.58
N GLN A 191 6.79 -10.44 -13.38
CA GLN A 191 7.87 -10.51 -14.37
C GLN A 191 7.73 -9.40 -15.43
N LYS A 192 6.55 -9.21 -16.01
CA LYS A 192 6.28 -8.15 -16.99
C LYS A 192 6.56 -6.76 -16.43
N LEU A 193 6.08 -6.49 -15.20
CA LEU A 193 6.32 -5.20 -14.52
C LEU A 193 7.79 -5.00 -14.19
N SER A 194 8.53 -6.07 -13.91
CA SER A 194 9.98 -6.05 -13.71
C SER A 194 10.73 -5.77 -15.02
N ASP A 195 10.34 -6.41 -16.11
CA ASP A 195 10.93 -6.20 -17.45
C ASP A 195 10.69 -4.77 -17.95
N LEU A 196 9.59 -4.15 -17.56
CA LEU A 196 9.29 -2.75 -17.85
C LEU A 196 10.17 -1.75 -17.07
N LYS A 197 10.83 -2.17 -15.99
CA LYS A 197 11.73 -1.31 -15.18
C LYS A 197 13.18 -1.33 -15.67
N ASN A 198 13.57 -2.34 -16.44
CA ASN A 198 14.93 -2.55 -16.95
C ASN A 198 15.06 -2.09 -18.39
#